data_83bdf1faf37d66aea46359556ca82a0f
#
_entry.id   83bdf1faf37d66aea46359556ca82a0f
#
_cell.length_a   1.000
_cell.length_b   1.000
_cell.length_c   1.000
_cell.angle_alpha   90.00
_cell.angle_beta   90.00
_cell.angle_gamma   90.00
#
_symmetry.space_group_name_H-M   'P 1'
#
loop_
_entity.id
_entity.type
_entity.pdbx_description
1 polymer ?
#
loop_
_entity_poly.entity_id
_entity_poly.type
_entity_poly.pdbx_seq_one_letter_code
_entity_poly.pdbx_strand_id
1 'polypeptide(L)'
;MSVLVLTLGLYMLGLLLAAVGSRLAGRCTTWCCALLGLPMWVVGGTIAPFCLALPQLMLALLAAGMGITGLAVGTALAGAVTNVGLALALCLLGGNGQPVVADRQEFCRKCLLLALSCGVIALFVRDGTLSYTGTGLLMLLFVIFVLFSIVYQHQFIYGERYEPISTDGCTAIPPAQDYGYTARTMAFPVMNLRNSLKNLAGVVGGLALLAVGARALVYSATTIANLTGTIQALWAATLISFGFCLPLLAEALGHPFGSIWKRFDARCRFYPADTLPIQLLNSAILNLTLALPISSLMYRHRLPVGAQFRAYEVPILAAMALVLLAEPLLRRAGA
;
A
#
# COMPACT_ATOMS: atom_id res chain seq x y z
N MET A 1 22.83 26.48 -5.01
CA MET A 1 22.60 25.91 -3.68
C MET A 1 21.21 26.26 -3.10
N SER A 2 20.77 27.48 -3.19
CA SER A 2 19.43 27.92 -2.69
C SER A 2 18.25 27.15 -3.32
N VAL A 3 18.25 26.92 -4.64
CA VAL A 3 17.18 26.23 -5.35
C VAL A 3 17.05 24.77 -4.92
N LEU A 4 18.17 24.06 -4.73
CA LEU A 4 18.15 22.66 -4.27
C LEU A 4 17.56 22.52 -2.87
N VAL A 5 17.98 23.42 -1.93
CA VAL A 5 17.45 23.43 -0.56
C VAL A 5 15.95 23.72 -0.55
N LEU A 6 15.48 24.67 -1.35
CA LEU A 6 14.06 24.99 -1.49
C LEU A 6 13.28 23.79 -2.05
N THR A 7 13.83 23.11 -3.06
CA THR A 7 13.19 21.94 -3.68
C THR A 7 13.12 20.74 -2.73
N LEU A 8 14.16 20.51 -1.91
CA LEU A 8 14.14 19.50 -0.84
C LEU A 8 13.11 19.86 0.25
N GLY A 9 13.00 21.13 0.61
CA GLY A 9 11.95 21.60 1.52
C GLY A 9 10.55 21.35 0.97
N LEU A 10 10.34 21.62 -0.33
CA LEU A 10 9.08 21.34 -1.00
C LEU A 10 8.78 19.84 -1.08
N TYR A 11 9.81 19.00 -1.27
CA TYR A 11 9.69 17.54 -1.23
C TYR A 11 9.23 17.06 0.15
N MET A 12 9.85 17.53 1.24
CA MET A 12 9.46 17.17 2.60
C MET A 12 8.03 17.61 2.92
N LEU A 13 7.66 18.84 2.51
CA LEU A 13 6.30 19.34 2.64
C LEU A 13 5.31 18.47 1.85
N GLY A 14 5.66 18.07 0.63
CA GLY A 14 4.87 17.18 -0.21
C GLY A 14 4.62 15.82 0.43
N LEU A 15 5.65 15.20 1.03
CA LEU A 15 5.51 13.95 1.79
C LEU A 15 4.58 14.11 3.00
N LEU A 16 4.76 15.19 3.75
CA LEU A 16 3.92 15.46 4.93
C LEU A 16 2.46 15.66 4.53
N LEU A 17 2.19 16.47 3.51
CA LEU A 17 0.83 16.69 2.98
C LEU A 17 0.20 15.40 2.46
N ALA A 18 0.96 14.58 1.72
CA ALA A 18 0.48 13.31 1.22
C ALA A 18 0.17 12.32 2.37
N ALA A 19 1.03 12.24 3.38
CA ALA A 19 0.83 11.40 4.55
C ALA A 19 -0.37 11.84 5.41
N VAL A 20 -0.53 13.14 5.67
CA VAL A 20 -1.67 13.68 6.43
C VAL A 20 -2.95 13.53 5.62
N GLY A 21 -2.92 13.85 4.32
CA GLY A 21 -4.05 13.75 3.42
C GLY A 21 -4.59 12.33 3.30
N SER A 22 -3.72 11.34 3.09
CA SER A 22 -4.12 9.93 2.98
C SER A 22 -4.75 9.39 4.27
N ARG A 23 -4.21 9.79 5.43
CA ARG A 23 -4.76 9.41 6.73
C ARG A 23 -6.11 10.02 6.99
N LEU A 24 -6.23 11.34 6.73
CA LEU A 24 -7.50 12.02 6.89
C LEU A 24 -8.56 11.42 5.99
N ALA A 25 -8.25 11.20 4.72
CA ALA A 25 -9.13 10.55 3.76
C ALA A 25 -9.50 9.13 4.23
N GLY A 26 -8.54 8.29 4.60
CA GLY A 26 -8.78 6.92 5.05
C GLY A 26 -9.67 6.85 6.28
N ARG A 27 -9.40 7.64 7.32
CA ARG A 27 -10.22 7.69 8.54
C ARG A 27 -11.66 8.13 8.27
N CYS A 28 -11.83 9.18 7.47
CA CYS A 28 -13.14 9.69 7.14
C CYS A 28 -13.90 8.72 6.22
N THR A 29 -13.22 8.05 5.30
CA THR A 29 -13.82 7.01 4.44
C THR A 29 -14.30 5.83 5.28
N THR A 30 -13.49 5.35 6.22
CA THR A 30 -13.88 4.25 7.13
C THR A 30 -15.14 4.63 7.93
N TRP A 31 -15.21 5.87 8.42
CA TRP A 31 -16.40 6.37 9.11
C TRP A 31 -17.62 6.42 8.20
N CYS A 32 -17.47 6.87 6.95
CA CYS A 32 -18.55 6.88 5.97
C CYS A 32 -19.03 5.46 5.65
N CYS A 33 -18.13 4.48 5.57
CA CYS A 33 -18.48 3.07 5.37
C CYS A 33 -19.29 2.52 6.55
N ALA A 34 -18.92 2.88 7.79
CA ALA A 34 -19.67 2.53 8.97
C ALA A 34 -21.07 3.14 8.95
N LEU A 35 -21.21 4.40 8.50
CA LEU A 35 -22.49 5.06 8.33
C LEU A 35 -23.40 4.38 7.30
N LEU A 36 -22.79 3.88 6.20
CA LEU A 36 -23.50 3.11 5.15
C LEU A 36 -23.84 1.68 5.59
N GLY A 37 -23.48 1.26 6.80
CA GLY A 37 -23.71 -0.07 7.30
C GLY A 37 -22.93 -1.17 6.59
N LEU A 38 -21.80 -0.81 5.96
CA LEU A 38 -20.96 -1.79 5.29
C LEU A 38 -20.35 -2.75 6.32
N PRO A 39 -20.42 -4.06 6.08
CA PRO A 39 -19.84 -5.03 7.00
C PRO A 39 -18.31 -4.88 7.07
N MET A 40 -17.75 -5.15 8.25
CA MET A 40 -16.34 -4.98 8.55
C MET A 40 -15.41 -5.74 7.59
N TRP A 41 -15.82 -6.94 7.16
CA TRP A 41 -15.04 -7.75 6.21
C TRP A 41 -14.94 -7.11 4.82
N VAL A 42 -15.95 -6.36 4.38
CA VAL A 42 -15.85 -5.59 3.13
C VAL A 42 -14.87 -4.44 3.29
N VAL A 43 -14.98 -3.70 4.39
CA VAL A 43 -14.10 -2.55 4.63
C VAL A 43 -12.64 -2.99 4.76
N GLY A 44 -12.37 -4.05 5.53
CA GLY A 44 -11.02 -4.62 5.69
C GLY A 44 -10.45 -5.20 4.39
N GLY A 45 -11.26 -5.94 3.64
CA GLY A 45 -10.84 -6.59 2.40
C GLY A 45 -10.65 -5.65 1.20
N THR A 46 -11.28 -4.48 1.20
CA THR A 46 -11.23 -3.55 0.05
C THR A 46 -10.68 -2.18 0.40
N ILE A 47 -11.34 -1.47 1.31
CA ILE A 47 -11.12 -0.05 1.54
C ILE A 47 -9.79 0.20 2.25
N ALA A 48 -9.46 -0.66 3.21
CA ALA A 48 -8.23 -0.52 3.96
C ALA A 48 -6.95 -0.64 3.12
N PRO A 49 -6.76 -1.73 2.37
CA PRO A 49 -5.61 -1.84 1.47
C PRO A 49 -5.55 -0.69 0.47
N PHE A 50 -6.71 -0.26 -0.04
CA PHE A 50 -6.78 0.86 -0.98
C PHE A 50 -6.32 2.18 -0.33
N CYS A 51 -6.75 2.47 0.90
CA CYS A 51 -6.34 3.67 1.64
C CYS A 51 -4.82 3.71 1.89
N LEU A 52 -4.19 2.54 2.11
CA LEU A 52 -2.73 2.44 2.25
C LEU A 52 -1.99 2.76 0.95
N ALA A 53 -2.53 2.36 -0.20
CA ALA A 53 -1.93 2.61 -1.50
C ALA A 53 -2.24 4.00 -2.07
N LEU A 54 -3.19 4.75 -1.49
CA LEU A 54 -3.64 6.06 -1.99
C LEU A 54 -2.50 7.04 -2.31
N PRO A 55 -1.48 7.25 -1.46
CA PRO A 55 -0.43 8.21 -1.75
C PRO A 55 0.35 7.87 -3.02
N GLN A 56 0.73 6.61 -3.17
CA GLN A 56 1.48 6.13 -4.32
C GLN A 56 0.62 6.12 -5.58
N LEU A 57 -0.64 5.72 -5.46
CA LEU A 57 -1.62 5.75 -6.55
C LEU A 57 -1.84 7.16 -7.07
N MET A 58 -2.09 8.14 -6.18
CA MET A 58 -2.30 9.53 -6.59
C MET A 58 -1.08 10.13 -7.27
N LEU A 59 0.12 9.84 -6.75
CA LEU A 59 1.34 10.34 -7.36
C LEU A 59 1.57 9.72 -8.75
N ALA A 60 1.39 8.40 -8.88
CA ALA A 60 1.53 7.71 -10.16
C ALA A 60 0.53 8.23 -11.21
N LEU A 61 -0.72 8.48 -10.78
CA LEU A 61 -1.79 9.05 -11.61
C LEU A 61 -1.45 10.45 -12.11
N LEU A 62 -1.05 11.34 -11.20
CA LEU A 62 -0.67 12.72 -11.53
C LEU A 62 0.55 12.75 -12.46
N ALA A 63 1.58 11.95 -12.17
CA ALA A 63 2.76 11.86 -13.01
C ALA A 63 2.43 11.35 -14.42
N ALA A 64 1.58 10.31 -14.53
CA ALA A 64 1.12 9.80 -15.81
C ALA A 64 0.29 10.83 -16.59
N GLY A 65 -0.62 11.53 -15.92
CA GLY A 65 -1.44 12.59 -16.52
C GLY A 65 -0.63 13.79 -16.99
N MET A 66 0.51 14.06 -16.36
CA MET A 66 1.48 15.09 -16.78
C MET A 66 2.48 14.59 -17.85
N GLY A 67 2.39 13.34 -18.30
CA GLY A 67 3.30 12.74 -19.27
C GLY A 67 4.66 12.33 -18.69
N ILE A 68 4.86 12.37 -17.37
CA ILE A 68 6.11 12.03 -16.69
C ILE A 68 6.11 10.53 -16.39
N THR A 69 6.19 9.73 -17.43
CA THR A 69 6.00 8.27 -17.38
C THR A 69 7.05 7.56 -16.50
N GLY A 70 8.30 8.03 -16.54
CA GLY A 70 9.38 7.49 -15.69
C GLY A 70 9.08 7.62 -14.20
N LEU A 71 8.45 8.72 -13.78
CA LEU A 71 8.04 8.94 -12.40
C LEU A 71 6.84 8.05 -12.02
N ALA A 72 5.85 7.93 -12.93
CA ALA A 72 4.67 7.10 -12.71
C ALA A 72 5.02 5.62 -12.55
N VAL A 73 5.80 5.08 -13.49
CA VAL A 73 6.28 3.68 -13.45
C VAL A 73 7.19 3.45 -12.24
N GLY A 74 8.12 4.38 -11.99
CA GLY A 74 9.05 4.30 -10.88
C GLY A 74 8.35 4.25 -9.53
N THR A 75 7.33 5.08 -9.30
CA THR A 75 6.56 5.07 -8.06
C THR A 75 5.88 3.72 -7.83
N ALA A 76 5.30 3.13 -8.87
CA ALA A 76 4.61 1.84 -8.76
C ALA A 76 5.59 0.67 -8.54
N LEU A 77 6.60 0.53 -9.40
CA LEU A 77 7.55 -0.59 -9.33
C LEU A 77 8.48 -0.48 -8.12
N ALA A 78 9.14 0.66 -7.96
CA ALA A 78 10.07 0.83 -6.86
C ALA A 78 9.35 0.93 -5.49
N GLY A 79 8.10 1.42 -5.46
CA GLY A 79 7.27 1.33 -4.28
C GLY A 79 7.02 -0.11 -3.84
N ALA A 80 6.73 -1.00 -4.79
CA ALA A 80 6.59 -2.43 -4.51
C ALA A 80 7.92 -3.06 -4.05
N VAL A 81 9.04 -2.73 -4.72
CA VAL A 81 10.39 -3.19 -4.32
C VAL A 81 10.74 -2.74 -2.90
N THR A 82 10.47 -1.49 -2.54
CA THR A 82 10.78 -0.95 -1.21
C THR A 82 9.91 -1.59 -0.13
N ASN A 83 8.63 -1.79 -0.40
CA ASN A 83 7.72 -2.43 0.55
C ASN A 83 8.09 -3.90 0.81
N VAL A 84 8.42 -4.64 -0.24
CA VAL A 84 8.75 -6.07 -0.14
C VAL A 84 10.22 -6.27 0.26
N GLY A 85 11.13 -5.56 -0.37
CA GLY A 85 12.57 -5.77 -0.18
C GLY A 85 13.07 -5.18 1.13
N LEU A 86 12.67 -3.95 1.45
CA LEU A 86 13.20 -3.26 2.63
C LEU A 86 12.26 -3.42 3.84
N ALA A 87 11.01 -2.97 3.71
CA ALA A 87 10.10 -2.92 4.87
C ALA A 87 9.69 -4.32 5.34
N LEU A 88 9.32 -5.22 4.43
CA LEU A 88 8.94 -6.58 4.79
C LEU A 88 10.14 -7.38 5.32
N ALA A 89 11.33 -7.24 4.73
CA ALA A 89 12.54 -7.89 5.22
C ALA A 89 12.88 -7.43 6.65
N LEU A 90 12.84 -6.13 6.93
CA LEU A 90 13.06 -5.60 8.28
C LEU A 90 11.98 -6.07 9.27
N CYS A 91 10.73 -6.14 8.83
CA CYS A 91 9.64 -6.66 9.65
C CYS A 91 9.85 -8.13 10.03
N LEU A 92 10.26 -8.96 9.07
CA LEU A 92 10.53 -10.38 9.31
C LEU A 92 11.77 -10.62 10.18
N LEU A 93 12.81 -9.80 10.03
CA LEU A 93 14.04 -9.87 10.84
C LEU A 93 13.83 -9.32 12.25
N GLY A 94 12.97 -8.31 12.42
CA GLY A 94 12.70 -7.64 13.70
C GLY A 94 11.80 -8.43 14.65
N GLY A 95 11.25 -9.56 14.24
CA GLY A 95 10.24 -10.31 14.99
C GLY A 95 10.72 -11.03 16.25
N ASN A 96 11.99 -10.93 16.68
CA ASN A 96 12.54 -11.50 17.92
C ASN A 96 12.02 -12.91 18.27
N GLY A 97 11.84 -13.78 17.25
CA GLY A 97 11.34 -15.16 17.44
C GLY A 97 9.81 -15.28 17.61
N GLN A 98 9.08 -14.17 17.64
CA GLN A 98 7.62 -14.18 17.63
C GLN A 98 7.08 -14.41 16.20
N PRO A 99 5.96 -15.14 16.04
CA PRO A 99 5.35 -15.32 14.73
C PRO A 99 4.85 -13.96 14.21
N VAL A 100 5.60 -13.38 13.27
CA VAL A 100 5.30 -12.06 12.67
C VAL A 100 4.10 -12.15 11.72
N VAL A 101 3.76 -13.36 11.26
CA VAL A 101 2.66 -13.64 10.32
C VAL A 101 1.57 -14.40 11.05
N ALA A 102 0.41 -13.78 11.23
CA ALA A 102 -0.72 -14.37 11.94
C ALA A 102 -1.37 -15.53 11.14
N ASP A 103 -1.52 -15.39 9.83
CA ASP A 103 -2.02 -16.44 8.94
C ASP A 103 -1.05 -16.68 7.78
N ARG A 104 -0.41 -17.84 7.83
CA ARG A 104 0.54 -18.30 6.81
C ARG A 104 -0.13 -18.55 5.46
N GLN A 105 -1.37 -19.01 5.46
CA GLN A 105 -2.07 -19.34 4.23
C GLN A 105 -2.40 -18.07 3.43
N GLU A 106 -2.85 -17.02 4.12
CA GLU A 106 -3.11 -15.72 3.49
C GLU A 106 -1.82 -15.08 2.98
N PHE A 107 -0.75 -15.16 3.76
CA PHE A 107 0.57 -14.67 3.33
C PHE A 107 1.02 -15.35 2.02
N CYS A 108 0.93 -16.70 1.93
CA CYS A 108 1.30 -17.44 0.73
C CYS A 108 0.44 -17.06 -0.49
N ARG A 109 -0.87 -16.87 -0.31
CA ARG A 109 -1.77 -16.44 -1.39
C ARG A 109 -1.39 -15.08 -1.93
N LYS A 110 -1.04 -14.14 -1.05
CA LYS A 110 -0.60 -12.79 -1.45
C LYS A 110 0.78 -12.82 -2.14
N CYS A 111 1.71 -13.63 -1.65
CA CYS A 111 2.99 -13.86 -2.34
C CYS A 111 2.79 -14.43 -3.74
N LEU A 112 1.84 -15.35 -3.92
CA LEU A 112 1.49 -15.89 -5.23
C LEU A 112 0.93 -14.80 -6.16
N LEU A 113 0.01 -13.96 -5.68
CA LEU A 113 -0.53 -12.84 -6.45
C LEU A 113 0.55 -11.83 -6.82
N LEU A 114 1.49 -11.55 -5.92
CA LEU A 114 2.64 -10.69 -6.20
C LEU A 114 3.51 -11.30 -7.31
N ALA A 115 3.83 -12.59 -7.21
CA ALA A 115 4.63 -13.30 -8.23
C ALA A 115 3.95 -13.33 -9.59
N LEU A 116 2.64 -13.58 -9.63
CA LEU A 116 1.85 -13.52 -10.87
C LEU A 116 1.87 -12.12 -11.48
N SER A 117 1.73 -11.07 -10.66
CA SER A 117 1.81 -9.68 -11.12
C SER A 117 3.18 -9.35 -11.71
N CYS A 118 4.26 -9.81 -11.07
CA CYS A 118 5.63 -9.68 -11.59
C CYS A 118 5.80 -10.43 -12.92
N GLY A 119 5.24 -11.64 -13.03
CA GLY A 119 5.27 -12.44 -14.25
C GLY A 119 4.57 -11.73 -15.41
N VAL A 120 3.39 -11.16 -15.18
CA VAL A 120 2.67 -10.36 -16.19
C VAL A 120 3.51 -9.16 -16.63
N ILE A 121 4.09 -8.41 -15.69
CA ILE A 121 4.92 -7.25 -16.02
C ILE A 121 6.15 -7.70 -16.82
N ALA A 122 6.85 -8.74 -16.40
CA ALA A 122 8.03 -9.27 -17.10
C ALA A 122 7.73 -9.72 -18.53
N LEU A 123 6.54 -10.30 -18.76
CA LEU A 123 6.11 -10.75 -20.09
C LEU A 123 5.69 -9.62 -21.01
N PHE A 124 4.92 -8.65 -20.49
CA PHE A 124 4.26 -7.62 -21.31
C PHE A 124 5.01 -6.29 -21.38
N VAL A 125 6.17 -6.19 -20.72
CA VAL A 125 7.05 -4.99 -20.76
C VAL A 125 8.33 -5.26 -21.58
N ARG A 126 8.45 -6.43 -22.22
CA ARG A 126 9.65 -6.78 -23.03
C ARG A 126 10.00 -5.75 -24.08
N ASP A 127 9.00 -5.19 -24.76
CA ASP A 127 9.17 -4.20 -25.84
C ASP A 127 9.44 -2.77 -25.34
N GLY A 128 9.65 -2.59 -24.04
CA GLY A 128 9.87 -1.27 -23.44
C GLY A 128 8.60 -0.46 -23.20
N THR A 129 7.44 -1.05 -23.46
CA THR A 129 6.14 -0.43 -23.20
C THR A 129 5.20 -1.44 -22.55
N LEU A 130 4.38 -0.99 -21.60
CA LEU A 130 3.30 -1.81 -21.09
C LEU A 130 2.18 -1.88 -22.13
N SER A 131 1.90 -3.10 -22.62
CA SER A 131 0.84 -3.34 -23.61
C SER A 131 -0.55 -3.22 -22.98
N TYR A 132 -1.60 -2.96 -23.80
CA TYR A 132 -2.98 -2.92 -23.32
C TYR A 132 -3.45 -4.29 -22.75
N THR A 133 -2.98 -5.38 -23.33
CA THR A 133 -3.25 -6.73 -22.81
C THR A 133 -2.61 -6.93 -21.45
N GLY A 134 -1.38 -6.50 -21.25
CA GLY A 134 -0.71 -6.50 -19.94
C GLY A 134 -1.45 -5.66 -18.91
N THR A 135 -1.88 -4.45 -19.31
CA THR A 135 -2.72 -3.58 -18.47
C THR A 135 -4.02 -4.27 -18.05
N GLY A 136 -4.72 -4.93 -18.98
CA GLY A 136 -5.96 -5.67 -18.70
C GLY A 136 -5.73 -6.86 -17.76
N LEU A 137 -4.65 -7.62 -17.95
CA LEU A 137 -4.31 -8.73 -17.05
C LEU A 137 -3.96 -8.27 -15.64
N LEU A 138 -3.24 -7.15 -15.50
CA LEU A 138 -2.95 -6.57 -14.18
C LEU A 138 -4.24 -6.10 -13.48
N MET A 139 -5.18 -5.49 -14.21
CA MET A 139 -6.50 -5.13 -13.68
C MET A 139 -7.32 -6.36 -13.28
N LEU A 140 -7.24 -7.45 -14.05
CA LEU A 140 -7.86 -8.72 -13.67
C LEU A 140 -7.26 -9.26 -12.36
N LEU A 141 -5.94 -9.22 -12.22
CA LEU A 141 -5.27 -9.61 -10.96
C LEU A 141 -5.68 -8.71 -9.79
N PHE A 142 -5.92 -7.43 -10.01
CA PHE A 142 -6.50 -6.54 -9.01
C PHE A 142 -7.89 -7.01 -8.56
N VAL A 143 -8.78 -7.35 -9.49
CA VAL A 143 -10.10 -7.88 -9.14
C VAL A 143 -9.99 -9.18 -8.34
N ILE A 144 -9.11 -10.09 -8.75
CA ILE A 144 -8.83 -11.34 -8.03
C ILE A 144 -8.30 -11.04 -6.62
N PHE A 145 -7.38 -10.08 -6.48
CA PHE A 145 -6.86 -9.63 -5.17
C PHE A 145 -7.99 -9.14 -4.25
N VAL A 146 -8.88 -8.30 -4.76
CA VAL A 146 -10.03 -7.77 -4.01
C VAL A 146 -10.97 -8.90 -3.56
N LEU A 147 -11.32 -9.81 -4.47
CA LEU A 147 -12.18 -10.95 -4.16
C LEU A 147 -11.56 -11.86 -3.09
N PHE A 148 -10.28 -12.20 -3.21
CA PHE A 148 -9.60 -13.00 -2.20
C PHE A 148 -9.50 -12.30 -0.85
N SER A 149 -9.23 -11.00 -0.85
CA SER A 149 -9.16 -10.22 0.40
C SER A 149 -10.53 -10.16 1.09
N ILE A 150 -11.62 -10.00 0.35
CA ILE A 150 -12.99 -10.01 0.87
C ILE A 150 -13.33 -11.39 1.47
N VAL A 151 -13.08 -12.47 0.71
CA VAL A 151 -13.36 -13.83 1.17
C VAL A 151 -12.56 -14.18 2.42
N TYR A 152 -11.28 -13.80 2.45
CA TYR A 152 -10.42 -14.02 3.61
C TYR A 152 -10.93 -13.30 4.85
N GLN A 153 -11.23 -11.99 4.75
CA GLN A 153 -11.76 -11.21 5.85
C GLN A 153 -13.10 -11.76 6.35
N HIS A 154 -13.95 -12.20 5.44
CA HIS A 154 -15.22 -12.85 5.80
C HIS A 154 -14.96 -14.15 6.59
N GLN A 155 -14.07 -15.02 6.10
CA GLN A 155 -13.70 -16.26 6.78
C GLN A 155 -13.03 -16.01 8.13
N PHE A 156 -12.20 -14.97 8.25
CA PHE A 156 -11.55 -14.59 9.48
C PHE A 156 -12.55 -14.14 10.55
N ILE A 157 -13.54 -13.32 10.18
CA ILE A 157 -14.52 -12.77 11.13
C ILE A 157 -15.59 -13.80 11.52
N TYR A 158 -15.99 -14.68 10.60
CA TYR A 158 -17.10 -15.63 10.82
C TYR A 158 -16.65 -17.09 10.95
N GLY A 159 -15.39 -17.43 10.70
CA GLY A 159 -14.86 -18.78 10.76
C GLY A 159 -14.39 -19.16 12.15
N GLU A 160 -14.27 -20.47 12.41
CA GLU A 160 -13.76 -21.06 13.66
C GLU A 160 -12.24 -20.84 13.86
N ARG A 161 -11.56 -20.15 12.95
CA ARG A 161 -10.10 -19.93 12.98
C ARG A 161 -9.63 -18.83 13.92
N TYR A 162 -10.51 -18.21 14.68
CA TYR A 162 -10.14 -17.24 15.67
C TYR A 162 -9.65 -17.94 16.94
N GLU A 163 -8.40 -18.38 16.96
CA GLU A 163 -7.70 -18.63 18.22
C GLU A 163 -7.18 -17.28 18.73
N PRO A 164 -7.59 -16.84 19.93
CA PRO A 164 -7.04 -15.64 20.52
C PRO A 164 -5.54 -15.87 20.74
N ILE A 165 -4.70 -15.15 20.00
CA ILE A 165 -3.27 -15.12 20.23
C ILE A 165 -3.09 -14.43 21.58
N SER A 166 -2.84 -15.21 22.62
CA SER A 166 -2.39 -14.71 23.92
C SER A 166 -0.98 -14.16 23.74
N THR A 167 -0.87 -12.89 23.44
CA THR A 167 0.39 -12.16 23.45
C THR A 167 0.44 -11.33 24.72
N ASP A 168 1.20 -11.82 25.68
CA ASP A 168 1.63 -11.03 26.82
C ASP A 168 2.33 -9.77 26.27
N GLY A 169 1.66 -8.62 26.37
CA GLY A 169 2.22 -7.30 26.07
C GLY A 169 1.72 -6.54 24.87
N CYS A 170 1.00 -7.15 23.91
CA CYS A 170 0.21 -6.40 22.92
C CYS A 170 -1.25 -6.48 23.32
N THR A 171 -1.92 -5.34 23.41
CA THR A 171 -3.35 -5.25 23.74
C THR A 171 -4.10 -6.35 23.01
N ALA A 172 -4.45 -7.41 23.74
CA ALA A 172 -5.26 -8.50 23.24
C ALA A 172 -6.48 -7.90 22.57
N ILE A 173 -6.68 -8.20 21.30
CA ILE A 173 -7.98 -7.96 20.68
C ILE A 173 -8.93 -8.85 21.47
N PRO A 174 -9.92 -8.29 22.18
CA PRO A 174 -10.83 -9.11 22.97
C PRO A 174 -11.46 -10.17 22.07
N PRO A 175 -11.68 -11.38 22.59
CA PRO A 175 -12.28 -12.47 21.81
C PRO A 175 -13.60 -12.02 21.20
N ALA A 176 -13.90 -12.53 20.03
CA ALA A 176 -15.10 -12.14 19.25
C ALA A 176 -16.43 -12.25 20.05
N GLN A 177 -16.43 -12.97 21.16
CA GLN A 177 -17.55 -13.07 22.09
C GLN A 177 -17.86 -11.76 22.83
N ASP A 178 -16.83 -10.94 23.15
CA ASP A 178 -17.03 -9.65 23.85
C ASP A 178 -17.45 -8.52 22.92
N TYR A 179 -17.23 -8.67 21.59
CA TYR A 179 -17.67 -7.69 20.62
C TYR A 179 -19.15 -7.84 20.22
N GLY A 180 -19.82 -8.92 20.58
CA GLY A 180 -21.23 -9.16 20.31
C GLY A 180 -21.59 -8.81 18.87
N TYR A 181 -22.69 -8.09 18.73
CA TYR A 181 -23.19 -7.58 17.46
C TYR A 181 -22.22 -6.58 16.75
N THR A 182 -21.33 -5.94 17.51
CA THR A 182 -20.43 -4.86 17.05
C THR A 182 -19.21 -5.34 16.29
N ALA A 183 -18.79 -6.59 16.46
CA ALA A 183 -17.68 -7.15 15.64
C ALA A 183 -18.14 -7.52 14.23
N ARG A 184 -19.41 -7.80 14.05
CA ARG A 184 -19.98 -8.19 12.75
C ARG A 184 -20.44 -7.02 11.89
N THR A 185 -20.83 -5.93 12.54
CA THR A 185 -21.19 -4.66 11.89
C THR A 185 -20.43 -3.54 12.58
N MET A 186 -19.90 -2.59 11.83
CA MET A 186 -19.42 -1.36 12.45
C MET A 186 -20.56 -0.81 13.31
N ALA A 187 -20.28 -0.50 14.60
CA ALA A 187 -21.25 0.17 15.43
C ALA A 187 -21.72 1.43 14.69
N PHE A 188 -22.99 1.51 14.38
CA PHE A 188 -23.54 2.66 13.65
C PHE A 188 -23.21 3.92 14.43
N PRO A 189 -22.37 4.82 13.89
CA PRO A 189 -22.13 6.09 14.55
C PRO A 189 -23.46 6.81 14.63
N VAL A 190 -23.74 7.43 15.78
CA VAL A 190 -24.95 8.21 15.97
C VAL A 190 -25.07 9.20 14.80
N MET A 191 -26.15 9.05 14.03
CA MET A 191 -26.38 9.81 12.81
C MET A 191 -26.65 11.27 13.19
N ASN A 192 -25.60 12.09 13.22
CA ASN A 192 -25.70 13.51 13.39
C ASN A 192 -25.26 14.17 12.08
N LEU A 193 -26.13 14.92 11.44
CA LEU A 193 -25.88 15.62 10.18
C LEU A 193 -24.55 16.37 10.19
N ARG A 194 -24.24 17.03 11.32
CA ARG A 194 -22.98 17.76 11.52
C ARG A 194 -21.77 16.85 11.44
N ASN A 195 -21.84 15.63 12.01
CA ASN A 195 -20.74 14.66 11.96
C ASN A 195 -20.59 14.05 10.56
N SER A 196 -21.68 13.77 9.88
CA SER A 196 -21.66 13.29 8.49
C SER A 196 -21.04 14.30 7.55
N LEU A 197 -21.40 15.57 7.66
CA LEU A 197 -20.82 16.66 6.86
C LEU A 197 -19.33 16.84 7.14
N LYS A 198 -18.92 16.79 8.42
CA LYS A 198 -17.50 16.88 8.81
C LYS A 198 -16.65 15.75 8.21
N ASN A 199 -17.16 14.52 8.24
CA ASN A 199 -16.39 13.38 7.71
C ASN A 199 -16.39 13.38 6.18
N LEU A 200 -17.49 13.77 5.52
CA LEU A 200 -17.50 13.96 4.08
C LEU A 200 -16.53 15.07 3.64
N ALA A 201 -16.55 16.21 4.33
CA ALA A 201 -15.57 17.27 4.12
C ALA A 201 -14.13 16.80 4.41
N GLY A 202 -13.95 15.92 5.40
CA GLY A 202 -12.67 15.27 5.70
C GLY A 202 -12.16 14.36 4.59
N VAL A 203 -13.04 13.59 3.92
CA VAL A 203 -12.67 12.80 2.73
C VAL A 203 -12.19 13.71 1.61
N VAL A 204 -13.01 14.73 1.27
CA VAL A 204 -12.68 15.67 0.18
C VAL A 204 -11.41 16.46 0.49
N GLY A 205 -11.30 16.99 1.71
CA GLY A 205 -10.14 17.74 2.17
C GLY A 205 -8.88 16.86 2.23
N GLY A 206 -9.00 15.61 2.69
CA GLY A 206 -7.91 14.65 2.70
C GLY A 206 -7.41 14.30 1.30
N LEU A 207 -8.32 14.06 0.35
CA LEU A 207 -7.97 13.83 -1.05
C LEU A 207 -7.35 15.07 -1.71
N ALA A 208 -7.84 16.27 -1.40
CA ALA A 208 -7.26 17.52 -1.89
C ALA A 208 -5.82 17.72 -1.35
N LEU A 209 -5.60 17.53 -0.05
CA LEU A 209 -4.26 17.58 0.55
C LEU A 209 -3.32 16.55 -0.08
N LEU A 210 -3.82 15.34 -0.31
CA LEU A 210 -3.07 14.27 -0.97
C LEU A 210 -2.68 14.67 -2.40
N ALA A 211 -3.61 15.22 -3.17
CA ALA A 211 -3.35 15.68 -4.55
C ALA A 211 -2.33 16.83 -4.59
N VAL A 212 -2.43 17.80 -3.68
CA VAL A 212 -1.46 18.90 -3.55
C VAL A 212 -0.09 18.36 -3.16
N GLY A 213 -0.03 17.46 -2.17
CA GLY A 213 1.21 16.79 -1.76
C GLY A 213 1.86 15.99 -2.89
N ALA A 214 1.07 15.19 -3.61
CA ALA A 214 1.56 14.42 -4.76
C ALA A 214 2.07 15.33 -5.89
N ARG A 215 1.39 16.45 -6.17
CA ARG A 215 1.85 17.45 -7.15
C ARG A 215 3.17 18.11 -6.74
N ALA A 216 3.32 18.44 -5.46
CA ALA A 216 4.58 18.97 -4.91
C ALA A 216 5.72 17.97 -5.04
N LEU A 217 5.46 16.68 -4.82
CA LEU A 217 6.44 15.60 -5.00
C LEU A 217 6.85 15.42 -6.47
N VAL A 218 5.89 15.42 -7.39
CA VAL A 218 6.17 15.36 -8.84
C VAL A 218 7.05 16.53 -9.27
N TYR A 219 6.70 17.74 -8.85
CA TYR A 219 7.47 18.96 -9.17
C TYR A 219 8.89 18.90 -8.58
N SER A 220 9.02 18.51 -7.31
CA SER A 220 10.33 18.42 -6.65
C SER A 220 11.21 17.37 -7.31
N ALA A 221 10.68 16.19 -7.61
CA ALA A 221 11.44 15.12 -8.24
C ALA A 221 11.92 15.51 -9.65
N THR A 222 11.06 16.15 -10.44
CA THR A 222 11.44 16.64 -11.77
C THR A 222 12.48 17.75 -11.73
N THR A 223 12.33 18.69 -10.78
CA THR A 223 13.29 19.78 -10.59
C THR A 223 14.65 19.26 -10.15
N ILE A 224 14.68 18.33 -9.18
CA ILE A 224 15.93 17.72 -8.71
C ILE A 224 16.60 16.95 -9.87
N ALA A 225 15.83 16.17 -10.62
CA ALA A 225 16.33 15.43 -11.78
C ALA A 225 17.00 16.36 -12.80
N ASN A 226 16.34 17.49 -13.12
CA ASN A 226 16.85 18.47 -14.05
C ASN A 226 18.13 19.19 -13.52
N LEU A 227 18.17 19.52 -12.21
CA LEU A 227 19.32 20.16 -11.59
C LEU A 227 20.53 19.24 -11.50
N THR A 228 20.30 17.94 -11.33
CA THR A 228 21.38 16.93 -11.19
C THR A 228 21.75 16.28 -12.53
N GLY A 229 21.02 16.55 -13.61
CA GLY A 229 21.21 15.88 -14.91
C GLY A 229 20.87 14.38 -14.88
N THR A 230 20.07 13.93 -13.89
CA THR A 230 19.71 12.54 -13.71
C THR A 230 18.32 12.24 -14.27
N ILE A 231 18.01 10.95 -14.45
CA ILE A 231 16.69 10.53 -14.91
C ILE A 231 15.66 10.61 -13.79
N GLN A 232 14.46 11.09 -14.09
CA GLN A 232 13.36 11.26 -13.13
C GLN A 232 12.97 9.94 -12.44
N ALA A 233 13.11 8.83 -13.14
CA ALA A 233 12.85 7.50 -12.62
C ALA A 233 13.73 7.12 -11.43
N LEU A 234 14.98 7.59 -11.38
CA LEU A 234 15.89 7.38 -10.24
C LEU A 234 15.32 8.01 -8.95
N TRP A 235 14.80 9.22 -9.04
CA TRP A 235 14.21 9.92 -7.90
C TRP A 235 12.89 9.31 -7.45
N ALA A 236 12.11 8.75 -8.38
CA ALA A 236 10.94 7.95 -8.06
C ALA A 236 11.32 6.68 -7.29
N ALA A 237 12.33 5.96 -7.79
CA ALA A 237 12.78 4.70 -7.21
C ALA A 237 13.43 4.87 -5.82
N THR A 238 14.13 5.95 -5.59
CA THR A 238 14.85 6.19 -4.34
C THR A 238 14.03 7.02 -3.36
N LEU A 239 13.99 8.32 -3.61
CA LEU A 239 13.50 9.31 -2.66
C LEU A 239 12.00 9.14 -2.39
N ILE A 240 11.17 9.03 -3.44
CA ILE A 240 9.72 8.99 -3.30
C ILE A 240 9.27 7.65 -2.71
N SER A 241 9.77 6.54 -3.24
CA SER A 241 9.38 5.21 -2.76
C SER A 241 9.81 5.00 -1.31
N PHE A 242 11.03 5.42 -0.95
CA PHE A 242 11.50 5.39 0.43
C PHE A 242 10.68 6.30 1.34
N GLY A 243 10.38 7.54 0.89
CA GLY A 243 9.58 8.49 1.66
C GLY A 243 8.18 7.97 2.01
N PHE A 244 7.51 7.31 1.07
CA PHE A 244 6.20 6.68 1.35
C PHE A 244 6.30 5.42 2.19
N CYS A 245 7.45 4.73 2.18
CA CYS A 245 7.70 3.57 3.02
C CYS A 245 8.09 3.93 4.46
N LEU A 246 8.59 5.15 4.72
CA LEU A 246 9.05 5.58 6.05
C LEU A 246 8.06 5.33 7.19
N PRO A 247 6.75 5.59 7.06
CA PRO A 247 5.79 5.30 8.12
C PRO A 247 5.70 3.83 8.47
N LEU A 248 5.72 2.96 7.47
CA LEU A 248 5.68 1.50 7.62
C LEU A 248 7.00 0.96 8.17
N LEU A 249 8.12 1.53 7.74
CA LEU A 249 9.45 1.24 8.29
C LEU A 249 9.56 1.61 9.77
N ALA A 250 9.06 2.78 10.16
CA ALA A 250 9.05 3.22 11.55
C ALA A 250 8.21 2.29 12.43
N GLU A 251 7.11 1.74 11.90
CA GLU A 251 6.31 0.74 12.59
C GLU A 251 7.04 -0.60 12.69
N ALA A 252 7.70 -1.04 11.63
CA ALA A 252 8.49 -2.28 11.58
C ALA A 252 9.65 -2.28 12.58
N LEU A 253 10.31 -1.15 12.75
CA LEU A 253 11.44 -1.00 13.67
C LEU A 253 11.04 -0.81 15.15
N GLY A 254 9.75 -0.66 15.46
CA GLY A 254 9.28 -0.49 16.85
C GLY A 254 9.81 0.78 17.54
N HIS A 255 10.33 1.74 16.81
CA HIS A 255 10.96 2.97 17.31
C HIS A 255 9.99 3.89 18.09
N PRO A 256 10.50 4.78 18.99
CA PRO A 256 9.68 5.74 19.74
C PRO A 256 8.83 6.65 18.85
N PHE A 257 9.22 6.89 17.60
CA PHE A 257 8.38 7.52 16.59
C PHE A 257 7.12 6.68 16.27
N GLY A 258 7.21 5.35 16.33
CA GLY A 258 6.09 4.45 16.19
C GLY A 258 5.06 4.63 17.33
N SER A 259 5.47 5.03 18.54
CA SER A 259 4.54 5.27 19.65
C SER A 259 3.73 6.56 19.49
N ILE A 260 4.34 7.63 18.94
CA ILE A 260 3.63 8.85 18.55
C ILE A 260 2.65 8.55 17.41
N TRP A 261 3.11 7.75 16.47
CA TRP A 261 2.33 7.31 15.32
C TRP A 261 1.21 6.35 15.72
N LYS A 262 1.46 5.42 16.66
CA LYS A 262 0.44 4.54 17.27
C LYS A 262 -0.62 5.33 18.05
N ARG A 263 -0.27 6.44 18.69
CA ARG A 263 -1.27 7.32 19.33
C ARG A 263 -2.22 7.97 18.31
N PHE A 264 -1.72 8.30 17.12
CA PHE A 264 -2.58 8.79 16.03
C PHE A 264 -3.39 7.66 15.39
N ASP A 265 -2.85 6.44 15.36
CA ASP A 265 -3.40 5.27 14.66
C ASP A 265 -4.23 4.35 15.56
N ALA A 266 -4.06 4.43 16.88
CA ALA A 266 -4.75 3.57 17.85
C ALA A 266 -6.30 3.65 17.77
N ARG A 267 -6.83 4.68 17.12
CA ARG A 267 -8.28 4.81 16.81
C ARG A 267 -8.69 4.18 15.48
N CYS A 268 -7.74 3.70 14.69
CA CYS A 268 -7.95 3.16 13.34
C CYS A 268 -7.55 1.67 13.19
N ARG A 269 -7.32 0.94 14.27
CA ARG A 269 -7.11 -0.52 14.22
C ARG A 269 -8.44 -1.24 13.98
N PHE A 270 -8.95 -1.07 12.76
CA PHE A 270 -10.15 -1.76 12.32
C PHE A 270 -9.86 -3.10 11.61
N TYR A 271 -8.60 -3.56 11.58
CA TYR A 271 -8.20 -4.72 10.79
C TYR A 271 -7.55 -5.80 11.65
N PRO A 272 -8.35 -6.63 12.32
CA PRO A 272 -7.80 -7.68 13.18
C PRO A 272 -6.99 -8.74 12.41
N ALA A 273 -7.23 -8.91 11.11
CA ALA A 273 -6.53 -9.88 10.27
C ALA A 273 -5.26 -9.34 9.61
N ASP A 274 -5.09 -8.00 9.52
CA ASP A 274 -3.98 -7.42 8.78
C ASP A 274 -2.81 -7.12 9.70
N THR A 275 -1.88 -8.06 9.76
CA THR A 275 -0.55 -7.81 10.32
C THR A 275 0.27 -6.94 9.37
N LEU A 276 1.30 -6.26 9.90
CA LEU A 276 2.19 -5.40 9.12
C LEU A 276 2.75 -6.09 7.86
N PRO A 277 3.23 -7.36 7.89
CA PRO A 277 3.66 -8.05 6.68
C PRO A 277 2.59 -8.15 5.60
N ILE A 278 1.36 -8.43 5.99
CA ILE A 278 0.23 -8.54 5.06
C ILE A 278 -0.10 -7.18 4.46
N GLN A 279 -0.06 -6.10 5.26
CA GLN A 279 -0.27 -4.73 4.76
C GLN A 279 0.80 -4.30 3.76
N LEU A 280 2.07 -4.65 3.99
CA LEU A 280 3.18 -4.39 3.06
C LEU A 280 2.99 -5.13 1.73
N LEU A 281 2.58 -6.39 1.78
CA LEU A 281 2.22 -7.16 0.58
C LEU A 281 1.01 -6.57 -0.14
N ASN A 282 -0.03 -6.17 0.58
CA ASN A 282 -1.20 -5.52 0.01
C ASN A 282 -0.81 -4.24 -0.74
N SER A 283 0.01 -3.39 -0.12
CA SER A 283 0.50 -2.17 -0.76
C SER A 283 1.33 -2.46 -2.01
N ALA A 284 2.22 -3.46 -1.97
CA ALA A 284 3.02 -3.86 -3.13
C ALA A 284 2.15 -4.40 -4.27
N ILE A 285 1.19 -5.27 -3.98
CA ILE A 285 0.26 -5.82 -4.98
C ILE A 285 -0.56 -4.69 -5.62
N LEU A 286 -1.10 -3.76 -4.82
CA LEU A 286 -1.88 -2.64 -5.32
C LEU A 286 -1.06 -1.69 -6.19
N ASN A 287 0.22 -1.49 -5.88
CA ASN A 287 1.11 -0.70 -6.72
C ASN A 287 1.27 -1.31 -8.11
N LEU A 288 1.37 -2.64 -8.20
CA LEU A 288 1.55 -3.33 -9.49
C LEU A 288 0.22 -3.53 -10.22
N THR A 289 -0.84 -3.90 -9.51
CA THR A 289 -2.11 -4.32 -10.13
C THR A 289 -3.11 -3.19 -10.30
N LEU A 290 -2.93 -2.07 -9.59
CA LEU A 290 -3.80 -0.91 -9.67
C LEU A 290 -3.07 0.34 -10.12
N ALA A 291 -2.00 0.78 -9.43
CA ALA A 291 -1.34 2.04 -9.73
C ALA A 291 -0.69 2.04 -11.12
N LEU A 292 0.01 0.97 -11.48
CA LEU A 292 0.65 0.84 -12.78
C LEU A 292 -0.35 0.78 -13.95
N PRO A 293 -1.40 -0.08 -13.93
CA PRO A 293 -2.40 -0.12 -14.99
C PRO A 293 -3.20 1.18 -15.13
N ILE A 294 -3.62 1.79 -14.03
CA ILE A 294 -4.36 3.06 -14.09
C ILE A 294 -3.47 4.16 -14.68
N SER A 295 -2.18 4.19 -14.34
CA SER A 295 -1.22 5.11 -14.97
C SER A 295 -1.13 4.89 -16.48
N SER A 296 -1.17 3.62 -16.94
CA SER A 296 -1.20 3.27 -18.35
C SER A 296 -2.47 3.77 -19.05
N LEU A 297 -3.62 3.61 -18.42
CA LEU A 297 -4.90 4.12 -18.93
C LEU A 297 -4.94 5.65 -18.96
N MET A 298 -4.38 6.31 -17.95
CA MET A 298 -4.35 7.77 -17.86
C MET A 298 -3.44 8.40 -18.92
N TYR A 299 -2.33 7.73 -19.25
CA TYR A 299 -1.38 8.17 -20.29
C TYR A 299 -1.96 8.06 -21.71
N ARG A 300 -3.07 7.32 -21.91
CA ARG A 300 -3.81 7.11 -23.19
C ARG A 300 -3.03 6.43 -24.32
N HIS A 301 -1.77 6.10 -24.10
CA HIS A 301 -0.90 5.37 -25.02
C HIS A 301 -0.28 4.18 -24.31
N ARG A 302 0.51 3.38 -25.02
CA ARG A 302 1.31 2.35 -24.39
C ARG A 302 2.30 3.02 -23.43
N LEU A 303 2.20 2.71 -22.14
CA LEU A 303 3.03 3.35 -21.11
C LEU A 303 4.49 2.95 -21.33
N PRO A 304 5.41 3.89 -21.63
CA PRO A 304 6.82 3.56 -21.79
C PRO A 304 7.43 3.20 -20.43
N VAL A 305 8.09 2.04 -20.39
CA VAL A 305 8.80 1.56 -19.22
C VAL A 305 10.29 1.60 -19.52
N GLY A 306 11.01 2.46 -18.81
CA GLY A 306 12.44 2.68 -19.03
C GLY A 306 13.25 1.40 -18.92
N ALA A 307 14.37 1.35 -19.66
CA ALA A 307 15.25 0.17 -19.69
C ALA A 307 15.76 -0.23 -18.30
N GLN A 308 16.01 0.74 -17.42
CA GLN A 308 16.44 0.50 -16.04
C GLN A 308 15.42 -0.31 -15.25
N PHE A 309 14.11 -0.01 -15.36
CA PHE A 309 13.07 -0.76 -14.64
C PHE A 309 13.02 -2.21 -15.09
N ARG A 310 13.21 -2.46 -16.39
CA ARG A 310 13.26 -3.80 -16.96
C ARG A 310 14.50 -4.57 -16.53
N ALA A 311 15.65 -3.87 -16.45
CA ALA A 311 16.94 -4.50 -16.15
C ALA A 311 17.13 -4.79 -14.66
N TYR A 312 16.55 -3.97 -13.78
CA TYR A 312 16.81 -4.06 -12.34
C TYR A 312 15.54 -4.30 -11.52
N GLU A 313 14.56 -3.40 -11.53
CA GLU A 313 13.43 -3.45 -10.60
C GLU A 313 12.53 -4.66 -10.84
N VAL A 314 12.20 -4.97 -12.08
CA VAL A 314 11.34 -6.13 -12.40
C VAL A 314 12.00 -7.46 -12.03
N PRO A 315 13.29 -7.73 -12.39
CA PRO A 315 13.97 -8.96 -11.95
C PRO A 315 14.15 -9.05 -10.44
N ILE A 316 14.50 -7.94 -9.78
CA ILE A 316 14.66 -7.90 -8.31
C ILE A 316 13.33 -8.25 -7.64
N LEU A 317 12.22 -7.62 -8.07
CA LEU A 317 10.90 -7.86 -7.51
C LEU A 317 10.44 -9.31 -7.77
N ALA A 318 10.70 -9.85 -8.95
CA ALA A 318 10.41 -11.24 -9.28
C ALA A 318 11.22 -12.21 -8.40
N ALA A 319 12.51 -11.94 -8.21
CA ALA A 319 13.36 -12.74 -7.32
C ALA A 319 12.86 -12.70 -5.87
N MET A 320 12.51 -11.52 -5.35
CA MET A 320 11.93 -11.37 -4.01
C MET A 320 10.62 -12.14 -3.87
N ALA A 321 9.73 -12.06 -4.85
CA ALA A 321 8.47 -12.79 -4.84
C ALA A 321 8.68 -14.31 -4.85
N LEU A 322 9.66 -14.80 -5.60
CA LEU A 322 10.03 -16.22 -5.64
C LEU A 322 10.62 -16.69 -4.31
N VAL A 323 11.49 -15.90 -3.68
CA VAL A 323 12.05 -16.20 -2.34
C VAL A 323 10.94 -16.30 -1.31
N LEU A 324 10.00 -15.36 -1.30
CA LEU A 324 8.85 -15.37 -0.39
C LEU A 324 7.93 -16.58 -0.62
N LEU A 325 7.81 -17.08 -1.85
CA LEU A 325 7.07 -18.30 -2.17
C LEU A 325 7.84 -19.58 -1.80
N ALA A 326 9.17 -19.56 -1.91
CA ALA A 326 10.00 -20.74 -1.63
C ALA A 326 10.03 -21.07 -0.14
N GLU A 327 10.04 -20.08 0.76
CA GLU A 327 10.11 -20.30 2.21
C GLU A 327 9.01 -21.23 2.74
N PRO A 328 7.71 -20.99 2.51
CA PRO A 328 6.67 -21.89 2.97
C PRO A 328 6.64 -23.25 2.26
N LEU A 329 7.15 -23.34 1.04
CA LEU A 329 7.27 -24.61 0.31
C LEU A 329 8.40 -25.48 0.86
N LEU A 330 9.56 -24.88 1.14
CA LEU A 330 10.72 -25.57 1.72
C LEU A 330 10.43 -26.10 3.12
N ARG A 331 9.71 -25.36 3.94
CA ARG A 331 9.31 -25.83 5.28
C ARG A 331 8.27 -26.95 5.26
N ARG A 332 7.48 -27.08 4.17
CA ARG A 332 6.58 -28.23 3.98
C ARG A 332 7.32 -29.49 3.51
N ALA A 333 8.42 -29.33 2.79
CA ALA A 333 9.22 -30.44 2.29
C ALA A 333 10.18 -31.01 3.35
N GLY A 334 10.46 -30.27 4.42
CA GLY A 334 11.31 -30.70 5.54
C GLY A 334 10.55 -31.19 6.80
N ALA A 335 9.21 -31.23 6.75
CA ALA A 335 8.34 -31.81 7.76
C ALA A 335 7.68 -33.09 7.26
#